data_5466d04ccc7bcc9c218994db4fc00eed
#
_entry.id   5466d04ccc7bcc9c218994db4fc00eed
#
_cell.length_a   1.000
_cell.length_b   1.000
_cell.length_c   1.000
_cell.angle_alpha   90.00
_cell.angle_beta   90.00
_cell.angle_gamma   90.00
#
_symmetry.space_group_name_H-M   'P 1'
#
loop_
_entity.id
_entity.type
_entity.pdbx_description
1 polymer ?
#
loop_
_entity_poly.entity_id
_entity_poly.type
_entity_poly.pdbx_seq_one_letter_code
_entity_poly.pdbx_strand_id
1 'polypeptide(L)'
;MSIKNFWVRYSVLCVCLLCITSIHALAQQQGIYNIVNFGAVANSQNDNAKAIQKAIDAASASGGGRVVVPAGGVYMAGPFDLKSNIVFEVEVNAWVLANPDEKIYTKSAFRDNKGEGTIWIGGEKLQNVTICGAGTIDGNGISFMGAELDDSYVLKPFQVIDPRPHLLTIVGGKNIRIRDLTIRNSAYWTVHLIGCDDVAIDNITLLNSLKVRNSDGIDLDHSKNVRISNCYIESGDDCICLKNRREYEEFGVCENIVVSNCTMTSRSCAIKIGSENMDRISHVLINNCIIKKSNRGIGIQNRDEGTVSDVIFSNIIIDSHLFSDVWWGKAEPIYVTAYRRAKGNNKDAGWRFPKGQTEGRVGAVNNIYFSNIKCVSENGIYVGGETAEMVSNIVFDGIDITLNKTTAIAGGVYDRRPSQVEGLLKVNTSAFYLDNANHIRISNSSVKWGPDRPPYFGKAVEKKQVSDLKIDHLSVAPKP
;
A
#
# COMPACT_ATOMS: atom_id res chain seq x y z
N MET A 1 42.75 60.62 -20.90
CA MET A 1 42.48 59.26 -20.46
C MET A 1 42.76 58.28 -21.59
N SER A 2 43.86 57.50 -21.48
CA SER A 2 44.48 56.79 -22.60
C SER A 2 43.62 55.57 -23.02
N ILE A 3 43.42 55.41 -24.33
CA ILE A 3 42.73 54.31 -25.00
C ILE A 3 43.27 52.93 -24.53
N LYS A 4 44.53 52.84 -24.13
CA LYS A 4 45.12 51.59 -23.57
C LYS A 4 44.45 51.09 -22.28
N ASN A 5 43.96 51.98 -21.42
CA ASN A 5 43.29 51.55 -20.16
C ASN A 5 41.87 51.11 -20.39
N PHE A 6 41.24 51.46 -21.48
CA PHE A 6 39.88 51.04 -21.85
C PHE A 6 39.91 49.56 -22.31
N TRP A 7 40.85 49.19 -23.18
CA TRP A 7 40.93 47.77 -23.65
C TRP A 7 41.36 46.78 -22.58
N VAL A 8 42.20 47.16 -21.64
CA VAL A 8 42.59 46.26 -20.53
C VAL A 8 41.39 45.98 -19.60
N ARG A 9 40.55 46.97 -19.34
CA ARG A 9 39.34 46.78 -18.50
C ARG A 9 38.32 45.88 -19.17
N TYR A 10 38.09 45.98 -20.45
CA TYR A 10 37.20 45.09 -21.21
C TYR A 10 37.74 43.68 -21.32
N SER A 11 39.04 43.51 -21.54
CA SER A 11 39.66 42.18 -21.58
C SER A 11 39.55 41.43 -20.23
N VAL A 12 39.75 42.13 -19.12
CA VAL A 12 39.59 41.55 -17.78
C VAL A 12 38.11 41.22 -17.48
N LEU A 13 37.18 42.08 -17.90
CA LEU A 13 35.75 41.82 -17.72
C LEU A 13 35.27 40.62 -18.54
N CYS A 14 35.74 40.50 -19.80
CA CYS A 14 35.42 39.34 -20.65
C CYS A 14 36.03 38.04 -20.14
N VAL A 15 37.24 38.05 -19.60
CA VAL A 15 37.87 36.87 -18.99
C VAL A 15 37.13 36.46 -17.70
N CYS A 16 36.73 37.43 -16.88
CA CYS A 16 35.90 37.13 -15.68
C CYS A 16 34.51 36.61 -16.05
N LEU A 17 33.85 37.15 -17.09
CA LEU A 17 32.58 36.60 -17.56
C LEU A 17 32.71 35.17 -18.15
N LEU A 18 33.78 34.91 -18.91
CA LEU A 18 34.07 33.56 -19.43
C LEU A 18 34.41 32.57 -18.32
N CYS A 19 35.12 32.99 -17.27
CA CYS A 19 35.35 32.15 -16.09
C CYS A 19 34.07 31.87 -15.30
N ILE A 20 33.17 32.86 -15.18
CA ILE A 20 31.87 32.68 -14.47
C ILE A 20 30.94 31.78 -15.30
N THR A 21 30.93 31.90 -16.63
CA THR A 21 30.13 30.98 -17.47
C THR A 21 30.71 29.57 -17.52
N SER A 22 32.02 29.40 -17.39
CA SER A 22 32.66 28.07 -17.29
C SER A 22 32.38 27.38 -15.97
N ILE A 23 32.17 28.13 -14.88
CA ILE A 23 31.79 27.57 -13.59
C ILE A 23 30.30 27.13 -13.59
N HIS A 24 29.44 27.78 -14.38
CA HIS A 24 28.04 27.36 -14.55
C HIS A 24 27.85 26.26 -15.61
N ALA A 25 28.83 26.02 -16.48
CA ALA A 25 28.80 24.97 -17.51
C ALA A 25 29.31 23.59 -17.01
N LEU A 26 29.75 23.49 -15.76
CA LEU A 26 29.82 22.24 -15.03
C LEU A 26 28.42 21.91 -14.45
N ALA A 27 27.39 22.01 -15.29
CA ALA A 27 26.20 21.22 -15.07
C ALA A 27 26.72 19.78 -14.99
N GLN A 28 26.76 19.27 -13.78
CA GLN A 28 27.29 17.97 -13.43
C GLN A 28 26.62 16.96 -14.35
N GLN A 29 27.35 16.48 -15.35
CA GLN A 29 26.88 15.39 -16.19
C GLN A 29 26.76 14.22 -15.23
N GLN A 30 25.56 13.94 -14.80
CA GLN A 30 25.30 12.84 -13.84
C GLN A 30 25.92 11.58 -14.42
N GLY A 31 26.94 11.05 -13.76
CA GLY A 31 27.70 9.91 -14.25
C GLY A 31 26.76 8.68 -14.34
N ILE A 32 27.07 7.82 -15.31
CA ILE A 32 26.40 6.52 -15.43
C ILE A 32 27.28 5.47 -14.75
N TYR A 33 26.69 4.77 -13.78
CA TYR A 33 27.34 3.74 -12.98
C TYR A 33 26.71 2.38 -13.30
N ASN A 34 27.21 1.74 -14.36
CA ASN A 34 26.75 0.40 -14.75
C ASN A 34 27.30 -0.63 -13.74
N ILE A 35 26.43 -1.42 -13.10
CA ILE A 35 26.80 -2.39 -12.05
C ILE A 35 27.84 -3.41 -12.54
N VAL A 36 27.88 -3.73 -13.84
CA VAL A 36 28.86 -4.67 -14.43
C VAL A 36 30.28 -4.12 -14.28
N ASN A 37 30.47 -2.80 -14.40
CA ASN A 37 31.77 -2.15 -14.20
C ASN A 37 32.26 -2.23 -12.73
N PHE A 38 31.38 -2.61 -11.81
CA PHE A 38 31.67 -2.81 -10.38
C PHE A 38 31.75 -4.27 -10.00
N GLY A 39 31.67 -5.18 -11.00
CA GLY A 39 31.86 -6.61 -10.83
C GLY A 39 30.56 -7.43 -10.76
N ALA A 40 29.42 -6.86 -11.17
CA ALA A 40 28.18 -7.62 -11.29
C ALA A 40 28.27 -8.62 -12.46
N VAL A 41 27.77 -9.84 -12.25
CA VAL A 41 27.74 -10.91 -13.24
C VAL A 41 26.30 -11.38 -13.42
N ALA A 42 25.77 -11.21 -14.61
CA ALA A 42 24.44 -11.66 -14.98
C ALA A 42 24.37 -13.19 -15.11
N ASN A 43 23.16 -13.72 -14.94
CA ASN A 43 22.81 -15.13 -15.22
C ASN A 43 23.70 -16.14 -14.48
N SER A 44 24.14 -15.80 -13.28
CA SER A 44 25.00 -16.63 -12.44
C SER A 44 24.42 -16.81 -11.04
N GLN A 45 24.98 -17.74 -10.27
CA GLN A 45 24.66 -17.93 -8.86
C GLN A 45 25.40 -16.94 -7.94
N ASN A 46 26.18 -16.02 -8.50
CA ASN A 46 26.91 -15.03 -7.73
C ASN A 46 25.96 -13.99 -7.13
N ASP A 47 26.18 -13.65 -5.87
CA ASP A 47 25.47 -12.55 -5.23
C ASP A 47 26.06 -11.21 -5.68
N ASN A 48 25.26 -10.42 -6.39
CA ASN A 48 25.64 -9.13 -6.96
C ASN A 48 25.44 -7.96 -5.99
N ALA A 49 24.96 -8.17 -4.77
CA ALA A 49 24.67 -7.08 -3.81
C ALA A 49 25.88 -6.15 -3.60
N LYS A 50 27.08 -6.72 -3.45
CA LYS A 50 28.31 -5.91 -3.29
C LYS A 50 28.65 -5.07 -4.51
N ALA A 51 28.40 -5.57 -5.72
CA ALA A 51 28.66 -4.83 -6.96
C ALA A 51 27.63 -3.70 -7.13
N ILE A 52 26.34 -3.98 -6.87
CA ILE A 52 25.28 -2.98 -6.87
C ILE A 52 25.57 -1.90 -5.83
N GLN A 53 25.93 -2.28 -4.61
CA GLN A 53 26.24 -1.32 -3.53
C GLN A 53 27.44 -0.43 -3.90
N LYS A 54 28.51 -0.99 -4.48
CA LYS A 54 29.67 -0.19 -4.94
C LYS A 54 29.28 0.84 -6.02
N ALA A 55 28.41 0.47 -6.95
CA ALA A 55 27.90 1.40 -7.97
C ALA A 55 27.09 2.54 -7.36
N ILE A 56 26.20 2.21 -6.40
CA ILE A 56 25.41 3.19 -5.63
C ILE A 56 26.32 4.10 -4.81
N ASP A 57 27.33 3.54 -4.14
CA ASP A 57 28.29 4.30 -3.33
C ASP A 57 29.10 5.26 -4.19
N ALA A 58 29.57 4.83 -5.35
CA ALA A 58 30.32 5.67 -6.28
C ALA A 58 29.46 6.81 -6.85
N ALA A 59 28.20 6.52 -7.23
CA ALA A 59 27.26 7.54 -7.67
C ALA A 59 27.00 8.59 -6.57
N SER A 60 26.72 8.13 -5.36
CA SER A 60 26.48 9.01 -4.21
C SER A 60 27.70 9.85 -3.84
N ALA A 61 28.90 9.28 -3.84
CA ALA A 61 30.15 9.98 -3.56
C ALA A 61 30.47 11.08 -4.59
N SER A 62 29.98 10.94 -5.82
CA SER A 62 30.11 11.95 -6.89
C SER A 62 29.00 13.01 -6.84
N GLY A 63 28.19 13.04 -5.77
CA GLY A 63 27.08 13.99 -5.62
C GLY A 63 25.76 13.54 -6.27
N GLY A 64 25.73 12.37 -6.86
CA GLY A 64 24.57 11.77 -7.51
C GLY A 64 24.91 11.13 -8.84
N GLY A 65 23.94 10.37 -9.39
CA GLY A 65 24.14 9.73 -10.68
C GLY A 65 23.10 8.67 -10.99
N ARG A 66 23.27 8.04 -12.15
CA ARG A 66 22.38 6.98 -12.64
C ARG A 66 23.08 5.63 -12.47
N VAL A 67 22.59 4.82 -11.55
CA VAL A 67 23.03 3.44 -11.34
C VAL A 67 22.21 2.54 -12.25
N VAL A 68 22.86 1.83 -13.16
CA VAL A 68 22.19 1.05 -14.21
C VAL A 68 22.41 -0.43 -14.00
N VAL A 69 21.31 -1.17 -13.93
CA VAL A 69 21.26 -2.61 -14.11
C VAL A 69 21.02 -2.87 -15.60
N PRO A 70 22.03 -3.29 -16.37
CA PRO A 70 21.95 -3.29 -17.82
C PRO A 70 21.05 -4.38 -18.37
N ALA A 71 20.51 -4.11 -19.56
CA ALA A 71 19.54 -4.95 -20.25
C ALA A 71 19.97 -6.43 -20.42
N GLY A 72 18.99 -7.33 -20.42
CA GLY A 72 19.15 -8.70 -20.86
C GLY A 72 19.78 -9.67 -19.86
N GLY A 73 19.89 -9.31 -18.58
CA GLY A 73 20.47 -10.18 -17.56
C GLY A 73 19.62 -10.35 -16.30
N VAL A 74 19.80 -11.50 -15.62
CA VAL A 74 19.29 -11.73 -14.27
C VAL A 74 20.44 -11.55 -13.27
N TYR A 75 20.30 -10.57 -12.40
CA TYR A 75 21.30 -10.24 -11.37
C TYR A 75 20.73 -10.62 -10.00
N MET A 76 21.08 -11.80 -9.50
CA MET A 76 20.70 -12.22 -8.16
C MET A 76 21.48 -11.39 -7.14
N ALA A 77 20.78 -10.84 -6.14
CA ALA A 77 21.36 -9.98 -5.13
C ALA A 77 20.76 -10.18 -3.74
N GLY A 78 21.61 -10.25 -2.74
CA GLY A 78 21.24 -10.09 -1.35
C GLY A 78 20.89 -8.64 -1.01
N PRO A 79 20.80 -8.28 0.30
CA PRO A 79 20.44 -6.93 0.72
C PRO A 79 21.42 -5.85 0.26
N PHE A 80 20.87 -4.67 -0.14
CA PHE A 80 21.63 -3.46 -0.41
C PHE A 80 20.81 -2.21 -0.07
N ASP A 81 21.49 -1.08 0.15
CA ASP A 81 20.86 0.18 0.52
C ASP A 81 21.00 1.23 -0.60
N LEU A 82 19.90 1.89 -0.93
CA LEU A 82 19.87 3.07 -1.80
C LEU A 82 20.48 4.27 -1.06
N LYS A 83 20.94 5.24 -1.83
CA LYS A 83 21.47 6.52 -1.33
C LYS A 83 20.81 7.72 -2.02
N SER A 84 20.92 8.89 -1.41
CA SER A 84 20.35 10.12 -1.95
C SER A 84 20.94 10.53 -3.29
N ASN A 85 20.15 11.28 -4.07
CA ASN A 85 20.52 11.87 -5.36
C ASN A 85 20.85 10.85 -6.46
N ILE A 86 20.24 9.67 -6.43
CA ILE A 86 20.46 8.64 -7.46
C ILE A 86 19.20 8.31 -8.25
N VAL A 87 19.41 7.90 -9.49
CA VAL A 87 18.45 7.16 -10.29
C VAL A 87 18.91 5.71 -10.33
N PHE A 88 18.15 4.80 -9.73
CA PHE A 88 18.36 3.36 -9.84
C PHE A 88 17.51 2.85 -10.98
N GLU A 89 18.13 2.49 -12.09
CA GLU A 89 17.44 2.07 -13.30
C GLU A 89 17.68 0.61 -13.61
N VAL A 90 16.56 -0.13 -13.79
CA VAL A 90 16.58 -1.50 -14.27
C VAL A 90 16.15 -1.48 -15.74
N GLU A 91 17.08 -1.68 -16.66
CA GLU A 91 16.82 -1.60 -18.10
C GLU A 91 15.90 -2.75 -18.59
N VAL A 92 15.41 -2.61 -19.83
CA VAL A 92 14.52 -3.58 -20.48
C VAL A 92 15.10 -5.01 -20.44
N ASN A 93 14.26 -5.99 -20.06
CA ASN A 93 14.68 -7.39 -19.90
C ASN A 93 15.80 -7.62 -18.88
N ALA A 94 16.15 -6.63 -18.05
CA ALA A 94 17.00 -6.83 -16.89
C ALA A 94 16.14 -7.24 -15.68
N TRP A 95 16.68 -8.13 -14.85
CA TRP A 95 16.05 -8.59 -13.62
C TRP A 95 17.01 -8.41 -12.45
N VAL A 96 16.51 -7.78 -11.39
CA VAL A 96 17.13 -7.86 -10.06
C VAL A 96 16.34 -8.87 -9.26
N LEU A 97 16.97 -9.99 -8.89
CA LEU A 97 16.33 -11.14 -8.25
C LEU A 97 16.85 -11.27 -6.83
N ALA A 98 15.94 -11.38 -5.85
CA ALA A 98 16.34 -11.58 -4.45
C ALA A 98 17.05 -12.92 -4.25
N ASN A 99 18.19 -12.89 -3.55
CA ASN A 99 18.92 -14.10 -3.17
C ASN A 99 18.08 -14.89 -2.15
N PRO A 100 17.82 -16.18 -2.37
CA PRO A 100 16.95 -16.99 -1.50
C PRO A 100 17.57 -17.40 -0.16
N ASP A 101 18.83 -17.07 0.12
CA ASP A 101 19.45 -17.36 1.42
C ASP A 101 18.89 -16.43 2.51
N GLU A 102 17.95 -16.92 3.30
CA GLU A 102 17.30 -16.16 4.38
C GLU A 102 18.26 -15.57 5.41
N LYS A 103 19.44 -16.21 5.61
CA LYS A 103 20.40 -15.84 6.65
C LYS A 103 21.11 -14.50 6.40
N ILE A 104 21.12 -14.03 5.15
CA ILE A 104 21.78 -12.77 4.79
C ILE A 104 20.91 -11.54 5.07
N TYR A 105 19.61 -11.73 5.35
CA TYR A 105 18.65 -10.65 5.62
C TYR A 105 18.61 -10.35 7.11
N THR A 106 19.48 -9.48 7.60
CA THR A 106 19.67 -9.23 9.03
C THR A 106 19.07 -7.93 9.54
N LYS A 107 18.74 -6.98 8.62
CA LYS A 107 18.14 -5.69 8.96
C LYS A 107 16.62 -5.84 9.01
N SER A 108 15.98 -5.47 10.13
CA SER A 108 14.53 -5.55 10.28
C SER A 108 13.85 -4.30 9.72
N ALA A 109 12.70 -4.49 9.05
CA ALA A 109 11.79 -3.42 8.67
C ALA A 109 10.96 -2.89 9.85
N PHE A 110 10.91 -3.63 10.96
CA PHE A 110 10.16 -3.29 12.15
C PHE A 110 11.09 -3.13 13.35
N ARG A 111 10.93 -2.06 14.12
CA ARG A 111 11.77 -1.75 15.28
C ARG A 111 11.41 -2.62 16.49
N ASP A 112 10.11 -2.77 16.74
CA ASP A 112 9.59 -3.44 17.93
C ASP A 112 9.05 -4.85 17.64
N ASN A 113 8.98 -5.25 16.36
CA ASN A 113 8.53 -6.56 15.93
C ASN A 113 9.51 -7.21 14.94
N LYS A 114 10.76 -7.33 15.33
CA LYS A 114 11.88 -7.84 14.51
C LYS A 114 11.71 -9.29 14.03
N GLY A 115 10.74 -10.02 14.59
CA GLY A 115 10.50 -11.42 14.24
C GLY A 115 9.70 -11.64 12.96
N GLU A 116 9.15 -10.59 12.33
CA GLU A 116 8.27 -10.74 11.17
C GLU A 116 8.91 -10.36 9.84
N GLY A 117 9.56 -9.21 9.74
CA GLY A 117 10.05 -8.68 8.47
C GLY A 117 11.51 -8.28 8.50
N THR A 118 12.23 -8.57 7.42
CA THR A 118 13.56 -8.06 7.14
C THR A 118 13.54 -7.13 5.92
N ILE A 119 14.65 -6.57 5.51
CA ILE A 119 14.72 -5.65 4.36
C ILE A 119 15.65 -6.24 3.30
N TRP A 120 15.19 -6.26 2.06
CA TRP A 120 16.04 -6.55 0.91
C TRP A 120 16.65 -5.27 0.32
N ILE A 121 15.82 -4.37 -0.25
CA ILE A 121 16.27 -3.08 -0.76
C ILE A 121 15.90 -2.03 0.27
N GLY A 122 16.90 -1.39 0.90
CA GLY A 122 16.68 -0.44 1.99
C GLY A 122 17.05 0.99 1.64
N GLY A 123 16.67 1.91 2.54
CA GLY A 123 17.14 3.28 2.51
C GLY A 123 16.60 4.11 3.66
N GLU A 124 17.43 4.95 4.25
CA GLU A 124 17.03 5.83 5.35
C GLU A 124 17.38 7.29 5.05
N LYS A 125 16.45 8.19 5.37
CA LYS A 125 16.60 9.66 5.19
C LYS A 125 17.03 10.04 3.79
N LEU A 126 16.50 9.33 2.79
CA LEU A 126 16.84 9.53 1.38
C LEU A 126 16.26 10.83 0.85
N GLN A 127 16.99 11.46 -0.07
CA GLN A 127 16.51 12.63 -0.81
C GLN A 127 16.77 12.44 -2.31
N ASN A 128 15.77 12.82 -3.13
CA ASN A 128 15.88 12.83 -4.59
C ASN A 128 16.27 11.44 -5.15
N VAL A 129 15.46 10.43 -4.88
CA VAL A 129 15.69 9.07 -5.38
C VAL A 129 14.62 8.71 -6.40
N THR A 130 15.07 8.21 -7.54
CA THR A 130 14.19 7.62 -8.55
C THR A 130 14.54 6.15 -8.75
N ILE A 131 13.55 5.27 -8.67
CA ILE A 131 13.63 3.85 -9.03
C ILE A 131 12.79 3.68 -10.29
N CYS A 132 13.39 3.27 -11.40
CA CYS A 132 12.68 3.25 -12.69
C CYS A 132 13.27 2.27 -13.70
N GLY A 133 12.68 2.24 -14.90
CA GLY A 133 13.15 1.47 -16.04
C GLY A 133 12.09 0.48 -16.53
N ALA A 134 12.37 -0.20 -17.64
CA ALA A 134 11.47 -1.17 -18.24
C ALA A 134 11.80 -2.64 -17.83
N GLY A 135 12.59 -2.80 -16.78
CA GLY A 135 12.99 -4.10 -16.25
C GLY A 135 12.13 -4.58 -15.08
N THR A 136 12.64 -5.58 -14.37
CA THR A 136 11.92 -6.25 -13.29
C THR A 136 12.73 -6.31 -12.00
N ILE A 137 12.08 -6.02 -10.87
CA ILE A 137 12.59 -6.31 -9.53
C ILE A 137 11.73 -7.45 -8.98
N ASP A 138 12.34 -8.62 -8.75
CA ASP A 138 11.66 -9.85 -8.32
C ASP A 138 12.13 -10.25 -6.92
N GLY A 139 11.20 -10.19 -5.95
CA GLY A 139 11.46 -10.53 -4.56
C GLY A 139 11.65 -12.03 -4.29
N ASN A 140 11.49 -12.89 -5.31
CA ASN A 140 11.68 -14.35 -5.19
C ASN A 140 10.88 -14.96 -4.02
N GLY A 141 9.73 -14.39 -3.70
CA GLY A 141 9.01 -14.57 -2.44
C GLY A 141 8.66 -16.00 -2.08
N ILE A 142 8.38 -16.84 -3.07
CA ILE A 142 8.04 -18.25 -2.82
C ILE A 142 9.22 -19.03 -2.22
N SER A 143 10.47 -18.62 -2.53
CA SER A 143 11.67 -19.24 -1.94
C SER A 143 11.79 -19.08 -0.44
N PHE A 144 11.05 -18.12 0.15
CA PHE A 144 11.01 -17.87 1.60
C PHE A 144 9.79 -18.50 2.28
N MET A 145 8.99 -19.28 1.56
CA MET A 145 7.77 -19.90 2.07
C MET A 145 7.98 -21.38 2.37
N GLY A 146 7.11 -21.91 3.26
CA GLY A 146 6.98 -23.35 3.46
C GLY A 146 6.05 -24.00 2.43
N ALA A 147 5.50 -25.16 2.79
CA ALA A 147 4.59 -25.91 1.93
C ALA A 147 3.25 -25.19 1.74
N GLU A 148 2.52 -25.54 0.71
CA GLU A 148 1.13 -25.14 0.54
C GLU A 148 0.25 -25.72 1.66
N LEU A 149 -0.71 -24.94 2.15
CA LEU A 149 -1.68 -25.33 3.14
C LEU A 149 -3.01 -25.74 2.47
N ASP A 150 -3.70 -26.70 3.06
CA ASP A 150 -5.01 -27.15 2.57
C ASP A 150 -6.21 -26.35 3.09
N ASP A 151 -5.96 -25.31 3.87
CA ASP A 151 -6.97 -24.56 4.61
C ASP A 151 -7.81 -23.58 3.77
N SER A 152 -7.54 -23.45 2.51
CA SER A 152 -8.15 -22.40 1.71
C SER A 152 -8.54 -22.89 0.33
N TYR A 153 -9.71 -23.40 0.19
CA TYR A 153 -10.39 -23.70 -1.08
C TYR A 153 -9.50 -23.78 -2.32
N VAL A 154 -9.70 -22.79 -3.22
CA VAL A 154 -9.03 -22.76 -4.52
C VAL A 154 -7.58 -22.32 -4.42
N LEU A 155 -7.21 -21.54 -3.41
CA LEU A 155 -5.91 -20.87 -3.36
C LEU A 155 -4.88 -21.48 -2.42
N LYS A 156 -5.05 -22.55 -1.76
CA LYS A 156 -4.04 -23.20 -0.91
C LYS A 156 -2.84 -22.28 -0.58
N PRO A 157 -2.91 -21.39 0.39
CA PRO A 157 -1.84 -20.43 0.67
C PRO A 157 -0.59 -21.15 1.15
N PHE A 158 0.57 -20.52 0.98
CA PHE A 158 1.81 -21.06 1.52
C PHE A 158 1.91 -20.90 3.03
N GLN A 159 2.55 -21.86 3.69
CA GLN A 159 2.97 -21.72 5.08
C GLN A 159 3.95 -20.55 5.19
N VAL A 160 3.69 -19.66 6.14
CA VAL A 160 4.56 -18.52 6.44
C VAL A 160 5.73 -18.99 7.31
N ILE A 161 6.94 -18.57 6.94
CA ILE A 161 8.17 -18.77 7.73
C ILE A 161 8.79 -17.39 7.93
N ASP A 162 8.71 -16.85 9.14
CA ASP A 162 9.26 -15.54 9.47
C ASP A 162 10.64 -15.65 10.16
N PRO A 163 11.53 -14.66 10.00
CA PRO A 163 11.32 -13.40 9.27
C PRO A 163 11.52 -13.53 7.76
N ARG A 164 10.67 -12.82 7.00
CA ARG A 164 10.71 -12.75 5.52
C ARG A 164 11.11 -11.34 5.06
N PRO A 165 11.81 -11.17 3.92
CA PRO A 165 12.19 -9.84 3.46
C PRO A 165 11.02 -9.05 2.85
N HIS A 166 10.89 -7.79 3.27
CA HIS A 166 10.25 -6.74 2.49
C HIS A 166 11.08 -6.50 1.22
N LEU A 167 10.42 -6.23 0.09
CA LEU A 167 11.13 -6.01 -1.15
C LEU A 167 11.85 -4.65 -1.14
N LEU A 168 11.13 -3.56 -0.83
CA LEU A 168 11.65 -2.20 -0.76
C LEU A 168 11.15 -1.51 0.52
N THR A 169 12.05 -1.02 1.35
CA THR A 169 11.69 -0.23 2.54
C THR A 169 12.47 1.07 2.58
N ILE A 170 11.78 2.22 2.61
CA ILE A 170 12.38 3.55 2.73
C ILE A 170 11.86 4.22 4.00
N VAL A 171 12.75 4.64 4.89
CA VAL A 171 12.42 5.34 6.13
C VAL A 171 12.86 6.81 6.05
N GLY A 172 11.90 7.74 6.16
CA GLY A 172 12.17 9.18 6.17
C GLY A 172 12.65 9.73 4.82
N GLY A 173 12.12 9.21 3.70
CA GLY A 173 12.48 9.66 2.35
C GLY A 173 11.79 10.96 1.93
N LYS A 174 12.46 11.78 1.13
CA LYS A 174 11.90 12.99 0.53
C LYS A 174 12.18 13.05 -0.96
N ASN A 175 11.16 13.44 -1.75
CA ASN A 175 11.23 13.44 -3.21
C ASN A 175 11.63 12.07 -3.78
N ILE A 176 10.74 11.07 -3.54
CA ILE A 176 10.92 9.69 -3.98
C ILE A 176 10.02 9.44 -5.20
N ARG A 177 10.58 8.84 -6.24
CA ARG A 177 9.88 8.49 -7.48
C ARG A 177 10.08 7.00 -7.79
N ILE A 178 8.98 6.26 -8.00
CA ILE A 178 9.01 4.85 -8.42
C ILE A 178 8.15 4.76 -9.67
N ARG A 179 8.72 4.39 -10.81
CA ARG A 179 7.96 4.43 -12.05
C ARG A 179 8.47 3.52 -13.17
N ASP A 180 7.55 3.18 -14.08
CA ASP A 180 7.83 2.54 -15.37
C ASP A 180 8.50 1.16 -15.26
N LEU A 181 8.27 0.40 -14.19
CA LEU A 181 8.91 -0.90 -13.99
C LEU A 181 7.93 -1.98 -13.48
N THR A 182 8.36 -3.22 -13.56
CA THR A 182 7.66 -4.36 -12.96
C THR A 182 8.30 -4.71 -11.61
N ILE A 183 7.47 -4.80 -10.57
CA ILE A 183 7.86 -5.29 -9.24
C ILE A 183 7.03 -6.55 -8.97
N ARG A 184 7.64 -7.64 -8.50
CA ARG A 184 6.88 -8.86 -8.32
C ARG A 184 7.40 -9.79 -7.23
N ASN A 185 6.56 -10.76 -6.87
CA ASN A 185 6.91 -11.89 -6.00
C ASN A 185 7.57 -11.47 -4.68
N SER A 186 7.02 -10.50 -3.98
CA SER A 186 7.51 -10.16 -2.65
C SER A 186 7.22 -11.28 -1.64
N ALA A 187 8.14 -11.52 -0.72
CA ALA A 187 7.95 -12.47 0.37
C ALA A 187 7.14 -11.89 1.53
N TYR A 188 7.19 -10.58 1.70
CA TYR A 188 6.47 -9.78 2.68
C TYR A 188 5.98 -8.49 2.01
N TRP A 189 5.77 -7.37 2.69
CA TRP A 189 5.33 -6.11 2.07
C TRP A 189 6.26 -5.67 0.94
N THR A 190 5.68 -5.24 -0.17
CA THR A 190 6.46 -4.99 -1.40
C THR A 190 7.11 -3.63 -1.38
N VAL A 191 6.33 -2.55 -1.25
CA VAL A 191 6.82 -1.17 -1.18
C VAL A 191 6.36 -0.57 0.14
N HIS A 192 7.25 -0.49 1.11
CA HIS A 192 6.97 0.06 2.43
C HIS A 192 7.64 1.43 2.59
N LEU A 193 6.85 2.48 2.60
CA LEU A 193 7.30 3.87 2.72
C LEU A 193 6.91 4.41 4.08
N ILE A 194 7.92 4.67 4.92
CA ILE A 194 7.74 5.08 6.31
C ILE A 194 8.19 6.53 6.47
N GLY A 195 7.29 7.41 6.90
CA GLY A 195 7.62 8.83 7.11
C GLY A 195 8.15 9.55 5.87
N CYS A 196 7.75 9.10 4.68
CA CYS A 196 8.19 9.71 3.43
C CYS A 196 7.35 10.94 3.08
N ASP A 197 7.98 11.93 2.43
CA ASP A 197 7.34 13.17 2.00
C ASP A 197 7.63 13.44 0.52
N ASP A 198 6.62 13.90 -0.21
CA ASP A 198 6.67 14.11 -1.67
C ASP A 198 7.07 12.83 -2.43
N VAL A 199 6.15 11.89 -2.48
CA VAL A 199 6.32 10.62 -3.19
C VAL A 199 5.43 10.59 -4.44
N ALA A 200 5.96 10.06 -5.54
CA ALA A 200 5.15 9.66 -6.70
C ALA A 200 5.46 8.22 -7.11
N ILE A 201 4.40 7.41 -7.22
CA ILE A 201 4.45 6.06 -7.76
C ILE A 201 3.56 6.05 -9.00
N ASP A 202 4.14 5.82 -10.16
CA ASP A 202 3.43 5.97 -11.42
C ASP A 202 3.79 4.88 -12.43
N ASN A 203 2.76 4.37 -13.12
CA ASN A 203 2.92 3.41 -14.21
C ASN A 203 3.77 2.18 -13.84
N ILE A 204 3.54 1.61 -12.65
CA ILE A 204 4.16 0.34 -12.26
C ILE A 204 3.20 -0.83 -12.40
N THR A 205 3.77 -2.00 -12.71
CA THR A 205 3.08 -3.28 -12.65
C THR A 205 3.60 -4.05 -11.43
N LEU A 206 2.76 -4.26 -10.42
CA LEU A 206 3.10 -4.98 -9.20
C LEU A 206 2.34 -6.31 -9.16
N LEU A 207 3.06 -7.42 -9.18
CA LEU A 207 2.49 -8.78 -9.32
C LEU A 207 2.99 -9.70 -8.21
N ASN A 208 2.30 -9.77 -7.10
CA ASN A 208 2.57 -10.75 -6.07
C ASN A 208 1.72 -12.01 -6.22
N SER A 209 2.21 -13.10 -5.69
CA SER A 209 1.41 -14.32 -5.59
C SER A 209 0.24 -14.11 -4.62
N LEU A 210 -0.98 -14.37 -5.07
CA LEU A 210 -2.17 -14.34 -4.23
C LEU A 210 -2.15 -15.39 -3.09
N LYS A 211 -1.19 -16.31 -3.10
CA LYS A 211 -1.00 -17.38 -2.10
C LYS A 211 -0.04 -17.00 -0.97
N VAL A 212 0.67 -15.88 -1.10
CA VAL A 212 1.64 -15.39 -0.11
C VAL A 212 0.98 -14.37 0.81
N ARG A 213 0.83 -14.70 2.08
CA ARG A 213 0.29 -13.81 3.12
C ARG A 213 1.24 -12.63 3.36
N ASN A 214 0.67 -11.46 3.68
CA ASN A 214 1.41 -10.23 3.92
C ASN A 214 2.28 -9.79 2.72
N SER A 215 1.95 -10.18 1.49
CA SER A 215 2.59 -9.63 0.31
C SER A 215 1.85 -8.38 -0.17
N ASP A 216 1.65 -7.43 0.75
CA ASP A 216 1.01 -6.14 0.47
C ASP A 216 1.72 -5.44 -0.68
N GLY A 217 0.99 -4.67 -1.47
CA GLY A 217 1.55 -3.97 -2.62
C GLY A 217 2.30 -2.71 -2.21
N ILE A 218 1.58 -1.69 -1.75
CA ILE A 218 2.14 -0.39 -1.38
C ILE A 218 1.61 0.00 -0.01
N ASP A 219 2.50 0.09 0.96
CA ASP A 219 2.23 0.52 2.33
C ASP A 219 2.76 1.91 2.57
N LEU A 220 1.86 2.84 2.86
CA LEU A 220 2.16 4.22 3.25
C LEU A 220 2.03 4.33 4.77
N ASP A 221 3.15 4.34 5.47
CA ASP A 221 3.22 4.40 6.92
C ASP A 221 3.71 5.79 7.34
N HIS A 222 2.88 6.59 8.00
CA HIS A 222 3.20 7.99 8.37
C HIS A 222 3.66 8.87 7.19
N SER A 223 3.30 8.54 5.96
CA SER A 223 3.79 9.23 4.76
C SER A 223 2.85 10.35 4.32
N LYS A 224 3.41 11.39 3.69
CA LYS A 224 2.69 12.62 3.32
C LYS A 224 2.91 13.00 1.87
N ASN A 225 1.94 13.73 1.29
CA ASN A 225 2.07 14.28 -0.07
C ASN A 225 2.40 13.19 -1.10
N VAL A 226 1.62 12.09 -1.08
CA VAL A 226 1.85 10.92 -1.93
C VAL A 226 0.86 10.89 -3.09
N ARG A 227 1.34 10.58 -4.27
CA ARG A 227 0.55 10.35 -5.49
C ARG A 227 0.86 8.95 -6.02
N ILE A 228 -0.18 8.13 -6.18
CA ILE A 228 -0.10 6.80 -6.82
C ILE A 228 -1.03 6.81 -8.02
N SER A 229 -0.50 6.56 -9.21
CA SER A 229 -1.29 6.63 -10.44
C SER A 229 -0.91 5.58 -11.49
N ASN A 230 -1.90 5.20 -12.32
CA ASN A 230 -1.69 4.36 -13.51
C ASN A 230 -1.08 2.98 -13.19
N CYS A 231 -1.31 2.44 -12.00
CA CYS A 231 -0.71 1.20 -11.54
C CYS A 231 -1.63 -0.01 -11.75
N TYR A 232 -1.02 -1.16 -12.06
CA TYR A 232 -1.67 -2.46 -12.03
C TYR A 232 -1.11 -3.26 -10.85
N ILE A 233 -1.96 -3.67 -9.88
CA ILE A 233 -1.51 -4.28 -8.64
C ILE A 233 -2.26 -5.57 -8.36
N GLU A 234 -1.54 -6.69 -8.20
CA GLU A 234 -2.04 -7.94 -7.65
C GLU A 234 -1.30 -8.27 -6.36
N SER A 235 -2.03 -8.57 -5.29
CA SER A 235 -1.46 -8.78 -3.96
C SER A 235 -2.12 -9.94 -3.21
N GLY A 236 -1.32 -10.72 -2.52
CA GLY A 236 -1.79 -11.77 -1.60
C GLY A 236 -2.32 -11.20 -0.28
N ASP A 237 -2.14 -9.92 -0.02
CA ASP A 237 -2.74 -9.15 1.06
C ASP A 237 -3.27 -7.82 0.51
N ASP A 238 -3.10 -6.68 1.15
CA ASP A 238 -3.66 -5.40 0.70
C ASP A 238 -2.91 -4.86 -0.54
N CYS A 239 -3.62 -4.27 -1.53
CA CYS A 239 -2.90 -3.67 -2.67
C CYS A 239 -2.30 -2.31 -2.34
N ILE A 240 -3.10 -1.41 -1.75
CA ILE A 240 -2.65 -0.11 -1.27
C ILE A 240 -3.15 0.05 0.16
N CYS A 241 -2.25 0.26 1.10
CA CYS A 241 -2.56 0.38 2.51
C CYS A 241 -1.97 1.65 3.12
N LEU A 242 -2.82 2.43 3.80
CA LEU A 242 -2.43 3.60 4.57
C LEU A 242 -2.45 3.23 6.05
N LYS A 243 -1.38 3.50 6.76
CA LYS A 243 -1.26 3.15 8.18
C LYS A 243 -0.39 4.16 8.95
N ASN A 244 -0.46 4.09 10.28
CA ASN A 244 0.42 4.82 11.20
C ASN A 244 0.83 3.83 12.30
N ARG A 245 1.99 3.18 12.13
CA ARG A 245 2.49 2.19 13.09
C ARG A 245 3.15 2.87 14.28
N ARG A 246 2.88 2.40 15.48
CA ARG A 246 3.37 2.96 16.75
C ARG A 246 4.89 3.09 16.82
N GLU A 247 5.61 2.16 16.25
CA GLU A 247 7.07 2.15 16.28
C GLU A 247 7.74 3.25 15.42
N TYR A 248 6.92 4.01 14.68
CA TYR A 248 7.33 5.13 13.81
C TYR A 248 6.59 6.42 14.13
N GLU A 249 6.09 6.56 15.35
CA GLU A 249 5.28 7.70 15.80
C GLU A 249 5.92 9.08 15.60
N GLU A 250 7.26 9.14 15.54
CA GLU A 250 8.00 10.37 15.31
C GLU A 250 7.72 11.03 13.95
N PHE A 251 7.18 10.29 12.97
CA PHE A 251 6.84 10.84 11.66
C PHE A 251 5.46 11.49 11.62
N GLY A 252 4.61 11.25 12.64
CA GLY A 252 3.30 11.87 12.80
C GLY A 252 2.27 11.36 11.79
N VAL A 253 1.44 12.25 11.27
CA VAL A 253 0.25 11.92 10.46
C VAL A 253 0.57 11.29 9.10
N CYS A 254 -0.40 10.54 8.55
CA CYS A 254 -0.43 10.13 7.15
C CYS A 254 -1.48 10.98 6.42
N GLU A 255 -1.07 11.87 5.51
CA GLU A 255 -2.00 12.82 4.90
C GLU A 255 -1.63 13.28 3.49
N ASN A 256 -2.60 13.93 2.81
CA ASN A 256 -2.46 14.45 1.45
C ASN A 256 -2.11 13.34 0.45
N ILE A 257 -2.94 12.31 0.40
CA ILE A 257 -2.73 11.12 -0.44
C ILE A 257 -3.73 11.14 -1.60
N VAL A 258 -3.22 10.96 -2.81
CA VAL A 258 -4.04 10.79 -4.02
C VAL A 258 -3.71 9.45 -4.67
N VAL A 259 -4.75 8.63 -4.92
CA VAL A 259 -4.65 7.40 -5.71
C VAL A 259 -5.61 7.49 -6.89
N SER A 260 -5.12 7.26 -8.11
CA SER A 260 -5.96 7.38 -9.30
C SER A 260 -5.58 6.40 -10.42
N ASN A 261 -6.58 6.04 -11.24
CA ASN A 261 -6.38 5.23 -12.47
C ASN A 261 -5.69 3.88 -12.22
N CYS A 262 -5.94 3.24 -11.07
CA CYS A 262 -5.31 1.96 -10.72
C CYS A 262 -6.28 0.79 -10.94
N THR A 263 -5.73 -0.35 -11.36
CA THR A 263 -6.44 -1.63 -11.40
C THR A 263 -5.85 -2.57 -10.36
N MET A 264 -6.69 -3.13 -9.50
CA MET A 264 -6.26 -3.87 -8.32
C MET A 264 -6.95 -5.21 -8.18
N THR A 265 -6.23 -6.23 -7.71
CA THR A 265 -6.75 -7.52 -7.28
C THR A 265 -6.10 -7.91 -5.97
N SER A 266 -6.89 -8.09 -4.91
CA SER A 266 -6.39 -8.41 -3.58
C SER A 266 -7.03 -9.66 -3.00
N ARG A 267 -6.21 -10.45 -2.33
CA ARG A 267 -6.69 -11.54 -1.49
C ARG A 267 -7.33 -11.05 -0.18
N SER A 268 -6.93 -9.88 0.30
CA SER A 268 -7.39 -9.23 1.52
C SER A 268 -8.26 -8.01 1.19
N CYS A 269 -7.67 -6.84 1.05
CA CYS A 269 -8.39 -5.61 0.74
C CYS A 269 -7.65 -4.82 -0.35
N ALA A 270 -8.35 -4.47 -1.43
CA ALA A 270 -7.69 -3.77 -2.54
C ALA A 270 -7.20 -2.37 -2.09
N ILE A 271 -8.02 -1.63 -1.35
CA ILE A 271 -7.66 -0.34 -0.77
C ILE A 271 -7.98 -0.37 0.72
N LYS A 272 -6.97 -0.20 1.57
CA LYS A 272 -7.14 -0.27 3.01
C LYS A 272 -6.61 0.97 3.72
N ILE A 273 -7.33 1.42 4.74
CA ILE A 273 -6.89 2.40 5.72
C ILE A 273 -6.88 1.71 7.09
N GLY A 274 -5.69 1.58 7.67
CA GLY A 274 -5.44 0.81 8.90
C GLY A 274 -4.83 -0.57 8.59
N SER A 275 -4.87 -1.57 9.47
CA SER A 275 -5.49 -1.57 10.81
C SER A 275 -4.71 -0.76 11.84
N GLU A 276 -3.38 -0.63 11.67
CA GLU A 276 -2.51 0.14 12.54
C GLU A 276 -2.73 1.63 12.27
N ASN A 277 -3.23 2.34 13.26
CA ASN A 277 -3.45 3.78 13.17
C ASN A 277 -3.41 4.42 14.55
N MET A 278 -2.24 4.91 14.94
CA MET A 278 -2.10 5.62 16.21
C MET A 278 -2.14 7.14 16.09
N ASP A 279 -2.13 7.68 14.87
CA ASP A 279 -2.18 9.10 14.59
C ASP A 279 -3.34 9.41 13.62
N ARG A 280 -3.37 10.57 13.01
CA ARG A 280 -4.41 10.93 12.05
C ARG A 280 -4.06 10.46 10.64
N ILE A 281 -5.04 9.86 9.97
CA ILE A 281 -5.03 9.65 8.51
C ILE A 281 -6.13 10.54 7.92
N SER A 282 -5.76 11.49 7.05
CA SER A 282 -6.72 12.46 6.52
C SER A 282 -6.32 13.03 5.16
N HIS A 283 -7.25 13.78 4.53
CA HIS A 283 -7.05 14.39 3.21
C HIS A 283 -6.64 13.34 2.17
N VAL A 284 -7.47 12.30 2.04
CA VAL A 284 -7.23 11.19 1.11
C VAL A 284 -8.27 11.22 0.00
N LEU A 285 -7.79 11.20 -1.24
CA LEU A 285 -8.63 11.11 -2.43
C LEU A 285 -8.27 9.88 -3.25
N ILE A 286 -9.24 8.99 -3.46
CA ILE A 286 -9.06 7.77 -4.26
C ILE A 286 -10.14 7.74 -5.33
N ASN A 287 -9.72 7.71 -6.60
CA ASN A 287 -10.68 7.82 -7.69
C ASN A 287 -10.28 7.06 -8.96
N ASN A 288 -11.27 6.85 -9.85
CA ASN A 288 -11.06 6.27 -11.18
C ASN A 288 -10.36 4.90 -11.14
N CYS A 289 -10.72 4.04 -10.19
CA CYS A 289 -10.07 2.74 -9.99
C CYS A 289 -11.00 1.57 -10.36
N ILE A 290 -10.38 0.45 -10.72
CA ILE A 290 -11.07 -0.83 -10.92
C ILE A 290 -10.51 -1.84 -9.91
N ILE A 291 -11.38 -2.40 -9.10
CA ILE A 291 -11.08 -3.47 -8.15
C ILE A 291 -11.69 -4.76 -8.69
N LYS A 292 -10.84 -5.70 -9.08
CA LYS A 292 -11.24 -6.96 -9.69
C LYS A 292 -11.10 -8.12 -8.70
N LYS A 293 -12.11 -8.96 -8.60
CA LYS A 293 -12.03 -10.26 -7.91
C LYS A 293 -11.28 -10.19 -6.57
N SER A 294 -11.57 -9.19 -5.77
CA SER A 294 -10.92 -8.98 -4.48
C SER A 294 -11.77 -9.54 -3.34
N ASN A 295 -11.15 -9.94 -2.24
CA ASN A 295 -11.90 -10.39 -1.07
C ASN A 295 -12.65 -9.20 -0.45
N ARG A 296 -11.98 -8.07 -0.26
CA ARG A 296 -12.61 -6.82 0.16
C ARG A 296 -12.23 -5.72 -0.82
N GLY A 297 -13.18 -4.87 -1.19
CA GLY A 297 -12.90 -3.77 -2.11
C GLY A 297 -12.19 -2.62 -1.41
N ILE A 298 -12.94 -1.83 -0.66
CA ILE A 298 -12.45 -0.69 0.13
C ILE A 298 -12.68 -0.99 1.61
N GLY A 299 -11.62 -0.85 2.42
CA GLY A 299 -11.68 -1.10 3.86
C GLY A 299 -11.07 0.02 4.69
N ILE A 300 -11.90 0.71 5.48
CA ILE A 300 -11.44 1.54 6.60
C ILE A 300 -11.55 0.70 7.86
N GLN A 301 -10.42 0.32 8.40
CA GLN A 301 -10.31 -0.62 9.52
C GLN A 301 -9.54 0.01 10.66
N ASN A 302 -10.11 1.03 11.31
CA ASN A 302 -9.46 1.70 12.44
C ASN A 302 -9.48 0.80 13.69
N ARG A 303 -8.30 0.51 14.25
CA ARG A 303 -8.15 -0.41 15.40
C ARG A 303 -7.39 0.19 16.57
N ASP A 304 -6.78 1.34 16.38
CA ASP A 304 -5.97 2.02 17.38
C ASP A 304 -6.48 3.45 17.61
N GLU A 305 -5.85 4.22 18.48
CA GLU A 305 -6.31 5.52 18.97
C GLU A 305 -6.33 6.66 17.93
N GLY A 306 -5.68 6.48 16.78
CA GLY A 306 -5.66 7.47 15.72
C GLY A 306 -7.02 7.63 15.04
N THR A 307 -7.20 8.74 14.35
CA THR A 307 -8.44 9.09 13.65
C THR A 307 -8.31 8.92 12.15
N VAL A 308 -9.44 8.64 11.49
CA VAL A 308 -9.54 8.67 10.02
C VAL A 308 -10.60 9.68 9.64
N SER A 309 -10.24 10.70 8.85
CA SER A 309 -11.20 11.72 8.43
C SER A 309 -10.91 12.30 7.06
N ASP A 310 -11.92 12.96 6.48
CA ASP A 310 -11.77 13.72 5.24
C ASP A 310 -11.23 12.86 4.09
N VAL A 311 -11.93 11.74 3.84
CA VAL A 311 -11.58 10.77 2.81
C VAL A 311 -12.69 10.69 1.76
N ILE A 312 -12.31 10.74 0.50
CA ILE A 312 -13.22 10.64 -0.64
C ILE A 312 -12.83 9.45 -1.52
N PHE A 313 -13.80 8.57 -1.77
CA PHE A 313 -13.73 7.52 -2.77
C PHE A 313 -14.73 7.82 -3.88
N SER A 314 -14.28 7.89 -5.14
CA SER A 314 -15.18 8.24 -6.24
C SER A 314 -14.84 7.52 -7.55
N ASN A 315 -15.89 7.27 -8.37
CA ASN A 315 -15.72 6.67 -9.70
C ASN A 315 -14.99 5.32 -9.66
N ILE A 316 -15.46 4.36 -8.84
CA ILE A 316 -14.79 3.07 -8.64
C ILE A 316 -15.74 1.93 -9.05
N ILE A 317 -15.20 0.95 -9.77
CA ILE A 317 -15.88 -0.31 -10.06
C ILE A 317 -15.28 -1.38 -9.12
N ILE A 318 -16.14 -2.11 -8.41
CA ILE A 318 -15.74 -3.14 -7.45
C ILE A 318 -16.38 -4.47 -7.80
N ASP A 319 -15.57 -5.52 -7.94
CA ASP A 319 -15.96 -6.91 -7.95
C ASP A 319 -15.32 -7.61 -6.75
N SER A 320 -16.12 -7.98 -5.75
CA SER A 320 -15.64 -8.65 -4.55
C SER A 320 -16.34 -9.99 -4.30
N HIS A 321 -15.56 -11.00 -3.94
CA HIS A 321 -16.06 -12.34 -3.68
C HIS A 321 -15.29 -13.06 -2.56
N LEU A 322 -15.88 -14.10 -2.02
CA LEU A 322 -15.29 -14.92 -0.98
C LEU A 322 -14.12 -15.74 -1.52
N PHE A 323 -12.98 -15.70 -0.85
CA PHE A 323 -11.81 -16.53 -1.16
C PHE A 323 -11.64 -17.68 -0.18
N SER A 324 -12.00 -17.46 1.08
CA SER A 324 -11.72 -18.41 2.16
C SER A 324 -12.71 -18.21 3.32
N ASP A 325 -12.97 -19.28 4.04
CA ASP A 325 -13.70 -19.23 5.31
C ASP A 325 -12.79 -18.80 6.48
N VAL A 326 -11.49 -18.98 6.36
CA VAL A 326 -10.49 -18.68 7.41
C VAL A 326 -9.90 -17.29 7.28
N TRP A 327 -9.60 -16.84 6.05
CA TRP A 327 -8.94 -15.55 5.79
C TRP A 327 -9.77 -14.35 6.24
N TRP A 328 -9.10 -13.25 6.54
CA TRP A 328 -9.77 -12.01 6.91
C TRP A 328 -10.48 -11.37 5.71
N GLY A 329 -11.65 -10.77 5.99
CA GLY A 329 -12.55 -10.28 4.98
C GLY A 329 -13.55 -11.33 4.51
N LYS A 330 -14.74 -10.89 4.16
CA LYS A 330 -15.85 -11.74 3.73
C LYS A 330 -16.58 -11.15 2.52
N ALA A 331 -15.84 -10.69 1.53
CA ALA A 331 -16.37 -10.11 0.30
C ALA A 331 -17.12 -8.78 0.46
N GLU A 332 -16.87 -8.03 1.53
CA GLU A 332 -17.48 -6.72 1.68
C GLU A 332 -16.91 -5.75 0.62
N PRO A 333 -17.76 -5.16 -0.27
CA PRO A 333 -17.25 -4.23 -1.29
C PRO A 333 -16.77 -2.92 -0.67
N ILE A 334 -17.44 -2.45 0.39
CA ILE A 334 -17.07 -1.30 1.22
C ILE A 334 -17.23 -1.68 2.68
N TYR A 335 -16.20 -1.40 3.46
CA TYR A 335 -16.12 -1.74 4.88
C TYR A 335 -15.57 -0.55 5.67
N VAL A 336 -16.34 -0.02 6.63
CA VAL A 336 -15.96 1.15 7.42
C VAL A 336 -16.13 0.83 8.89
N THR A 337 -15.02 0.76 9.64
CA THR A 337 -15.11 0.35 11.05
C THR A 337 -14.14 1.05 11.97
N ALA A 338 -14.60 1.23 13.23
CA ALA A 338 -13.81 1.70 14.35
C ALA A 338 -14.07 0.81 15.57
N TYR A 339 -13.21 -0.20 15.78
CA TYR A 339 -13.26 -1.12 16.91
C TYR A 339 -11.90 -1.22 17.57
N ARG A 340 -11.83 -1.28 18.89
CA ARG A 340 -10.57 -1.55 19.59
C ARG A 340 -9.97 -2.86 19.10
N ARG A 341 -8.66 -2.84 18.88
CA ARG A 341 -7.87 -4.02 18.56
C ARG A 341 -8.06 -5.11 19.61
N ALA A 342 -8.09 -6.35 19.18
CA ALA A 342 -8.10 -7.49 20.09
C ALA A 342 -6.96 -7.39 21.11
N LYS A 343 -7.23 -7.77 22.36
CA LYS A 343 -6.22 -7.77 23.43
C LYS A 343 -4.98 -8.53 22.97
N GLY A 344 -3.81 -7.96 23.20
CA GLY A 344 -2.54 -8.60 22.95
C GLY A 344 -2.03 -9.39 24.16
N ASN A 345 -1.01 -10.15 23.92
CA ASN A 345 -0.17 -10.73 24.98
C ASN A 345 1.09 -9.85 25.17
N ASN A 346 1.93 -10.16 26.14
CA ASN A 346 3.14 -9.40 26.40
C ASN A 346 4.13 -9.35 25.22
N LYS A 347 4.07 -10.30 24.28
CA LYS A 347 4.91 -10.30 23.08
C LYS A 347 4.44 -9.29 22.03
N ASP A 348 3.13 -9.00 22.00
CA ASP A 348 2.53 -8.09 21.03
C ASP A 348 2.47 -6.64 21.55
N ALA A 349 2.77 -6.41 22.84
CA ALA A 349 2.54 -5.13 23.49
C ALA A 349 3.41 -3.99 22.95
N GLY A 350 4.61 -4.30 22.44
CA GLY A 350 5.56 -3.26 22.04
C GLY A 350 5.15 -2.46 20.80
N TRP A 351 4.56 -3.10 19.81
CA TRP A 351 4.25 -2.44 18.54
C TRP A 351 2.75 -2.21 18.29
N ARG A 352 1.88 -2.95 19.02
CA ARG A 352 0.42 -2.84 18.86
C ARG A 352 -0.23 -1.94 19.89
N PHE A 353 0.34 -1.81 21.08
CA PHE A 353 -0.28 -1.11 22.20
C PHE A 353 0.67 -0.07 22.80
N PRO A 354 0.15 0.96 23.50
CA PRO A 354 0.98 1.88 24.24
C PRO A 354 1.88 1.13 25.22
N LYS A 355 3.06 1.65 25.46
CA LYS A 355 4.08 1.00 26.32
C LYS A 355 3.51 0.54 27.65
N GLY A 356 3.67 -0.75 27.95
CA GLY A 356 3.20 -1.38 29.19
C GLY A 356 1.70 -1.72 29.21
N GLN A 357 0.98 -1.55 28.09
CA GLN A 357 -0.43 -1.89 27.96
C GLN A 357 -0.60 -3.11 27.05
N THR A 358 -1.66 -3.87 27.23
CA THR A 358 -2.06 -5.02 26.39
C THR A 358 -3.40 -4.79 25.68
N GLU A 359 -3.96 -3.60 25.85
CA GLU A 359 -5.14 -3.13 25.14
C GLU A 359 -5.03 -1.62 24.88
N GLY A 360 -5.66 -1.15 23.83
CA GLY A 360 -5.65 0.24 23.41
C GLY A 360 -7.04 0.87 23.42
N ARG A 361 -7.11 2.07 22.89
CA ARG A 361 -8.33 2.78 22.53
C ARG A 361 -8.53 2.67 21.03
N VAL A 362 -9.69 3.09 20.55
CA VAL A 362 -9.94 3.32 19.13
C VAL A 362 -10.35 4.77 18.93
N GLY A 363 -9.79 5.39 17.89
CA GLY A 363 -10.18 6.73 17.46
C GLY A 363 -11.34 6.70 16.47
N ALA A 364 -11.89 7.87 16.19
CA ALA A 364 -13.06 8.03 15.35
C ALA A 364 -12.73 7.90 13.84
N VAL A 365 -13.74 7.45 13.08
CA VAL A 365 -13.78 7.49 11.63
C VAL A 365 -14.94 8.40 11.23
N ASN A 366 -14.66 9.51 10.55
CA ASN A 366 -15.69 10.48 10.20
C ASN A 366 -15.38 11.22 8.90
N ASN A 367 -16.39 11.92 8.34
CA ASN A 367 -16.26 12.69 7.10
C ASN A 367 -15.77 11.82 5.93
N ILE A 368 -16.40 10.66 5.71
CA ILE A 368 -16.04 9.75 4.64
C ILE A 368 -17.12 9.79 3.54
N TYR A 369 -16.69 10.00 2.31
CA TYR A 369 -17.57 10.13 1.16
C TYR A 369 -17.29 9.01 0.15
N PHE A 370 -18.35 8.28 -0.21
CA PHE A 370 -18.36 7.32 -1.30
C PHE A 370 -19.30 7.84 -2.39
N SER A 371 -18.78 8.10 -3.59
CA SER A 371 -19.60 8.64 -4.68
C SER A 371 -19.38 7.93 -6.02
N ASN A 372 -20.46 7.67 -6.75
CA ASN A 372 -20.43 7.03 -8.07
C ASN A 372 -19.62 5.72 -8.05
N ILE A 373 -20.06 4.76 -7.25
CA ILE A 373 -19.40 3.44 -7.10
C ILE A 373 -20.35 2.34 -7.54
N LYS A 374 -19.86 1.47 -8.43
CA LYS A 374 -20.59 0.30 -8.89
C LYS A 374 -19.98 -0.96 -8.26
N CYS A 375 -20.79 -1.72 -7.54
CA CYS A 375 -20.34 -2.94 -6.84
C CYS A 375 -21.08 -4.18 -7.36
N VAL A 376 -20.34 -5.27 -7.62
CA VAL A 376 -20.85 -6.63 -7.65
C VAL A 376 -20.17 -7.40 -6.55
N SER A 377 -20.93 -8.02 -5.63
CA SER A 377 -20.32 -8.61 -4.44
C SER A 377 -21.12 -9.77 -3.87
N GLU A 378 -20.45 -10.65 -3.13
CA GLU A 378 -21.09 -11.75 -2.38
C GLU A 378 -21.49 -11.34 -0.96
N ASN A 379 -21.14 -10.13 -0.53
CA ASN A 379 -21.55 -9.54 0.76
C ASN A 379 -21.94 -8.07 0.58
N GLY A 380 -22.56 -7.50 1.61
CA GLY A 380 -22.98 -6.11 1.61
C GLY A 380 -21.93 -5.14 2.12
N ILE A 381 -22.23 -3.86 1.98
CA ILE A 381 -21.50 -2.76 2.61
C ILE A 381 -21.69 -2.85 4.12
N TYR A 382 -20.59 -2.82 4.88
CA TYR A 382 -20.60 -2.86 6.33
C TYR A 382 -20.06 -1.56 6.94
N VAL A 383 -20.85 -0.95 7.81
CA VAL A 383 -20.44 0.21 8.62
C VAL A 383 -20.66 -0.13 10.08
N GLY A 384 -19.60 0.00 10.91
CA GLY A 384 -19.75 -0.34 12.31
C GLY A 384 -18.72 0.26 13.25
N GLY A 385 -19.20 0.74 14.40
CA GLY A 385 -18.38 1.28 15.48
C GLY A 385 -18.50 0.51 16.77
N GLU A 386 -17.55 0.68 17.68
CA GLU A 386 -17.67 0.20 19.05
C GLU A 386 -18.80 0.93 19.79
N THR A 387 -18.92 2.24 19.53
CA THR A 387 -20.08 3.07 19.86
C THR A 387 -20.52 3.89 18.65
N ALA A 388 -21.70 4.49 18.68
CA ALA A 388 -22.23 5.24 17.55
C ALA A 388 -21.41 6.52 17.24
N GLU A 389 -20.68 7.05 18.19
CA GLU A 389 -19.85 8.23 18.05
C GLU A 389 -18.54 7.94 17.30
N MET A 390 -18.09 6.67 17.31
CA MET A 390 -16.83 6.27 16.69
C MET A 390 -16.89 6.22 15.16
N VAL A 391 -18.10 6.06 14.58
CA VAL A 391 -18.27 6.10 13.13
C VAL A 391 -19.40 7.07 12.80
N SER A 392 -19.07 8.20 12.19
CA SER A 392 -20.07 9.25 11.95
C SER A 392 -19.81 10.00 10.65
N ASN A 393 -20.87 10.67 10.17
CA ASN A 393 -20.83 11.48 8.95
C ASN A 393 -20.26 10.71 7.74
N ILE A 394 -20.92 9.58 7.42
CA ILE A 394 -20.58 8.75 6.27
C ILE A 394 -21.64 8.95 5.18
N VAL A 395 -21.20 9.30 4.00
CA VAL A 395 -22.08 9.57 2.85
C VAL A 395 -21.85 8.53 1.76
N PHE A 396 -22.95 7.91 1.34
CA PHE A 396 -23.03 7.04 0.17
C PHE A 396 -23.92 7.73 -0.88
N ASP A 397 -23.33 8.20 -1.96
CA ASP A 397 -24.06 8.89 -3.03
C ASP A 397 -23.80 8.24 -4.39
N GLY A 398 -24.83 7.77 -5.06
CA GLY A 398 -24.69 7.09 -6.35
C GLY A 398 -24.03 5.71 -6.25
N ILE A 399 -24.40 4.91 -5.24
CA ILE A 399 -23.91 3.54 -5.09
C ILE A 399 -24.85 2.57 -5.82
N ASP A 400 -24.35 1.89 -6.85
CA ASP A 400 -25.07 0.82 -7.55
C ASP A 400 -24.50 -0.53 -7.09
N ILE A 401 -25.21 -1.22 -6.20
CA ILE A 401 -24.76 -2.50 -5.64
C ILE A 401 -25.63 -3.67 -6.11
N THR A 402 -24.99 -4.71 -6.64
CA THR A 402 -25.59 -6.01 -6.94
C THR A 402 -25.01 -7.06 -6.01
N LEU A 403 -25.87 -7.62 -5.14
CA LEU A 403 -25.50 -8.77 -4.33
C LEU A 403 -25.74 -10.05 -5.11
N ASN A 404 -24.69 -10.84 -5.33
CA ASN A 404 -24.76 -12.09 -6.07
C ASN A 404 -23.78 -13.11 -5.49
N LYS A 405 -24.28 -14.31 -5.14
CA LYS A 405 -23.45 -15.38 -4.61
C LYS A 405 -22.91 -16.24 -5.75
N THR A 406 -21.59 -16.21 -5.96
CA THR A 406 -20.93 -16.85 -7.10
C THR A 406 -19.98 -17.99 -6.71
N THR A 407 -19.44 -17.97 -5.49
CA THR A 407 -18.51 -19.00 -5.00
C THR A 407 -19.22 -20.03 -4.13
N ALA A 408 -18.62 -21.21 -3.96
CA ALA A 408 -19.13 -22.25 -3.06
C ALA A 408 -18.85 -21.97 -1.57
N ILE A 409 -18.06 -20.92 -1.26
CA ILE A 409 -17.65 -20.57 0.10
C ILE A 409 -18.85 -20.04 0.91
N ALA A 410 -19.01 -20.48 2.14
CA ALA A 410 -20.11 -20.04 3.00
C ALA A 410 -20.07 -18.54 3.25
N GLY A 411 -21.22 -17.87 3.08
CA GLY A 411 -21.42 -16.44 3.36
C GLY A 411 -22.32 -16.21 4.58
N GLY A 412 -22.95 -15.02 4.66
CA GLY A 412 -23.82 -14.65 5.77
C GLY A 412 -23.05 -14.20 7.01
N VAL A 413 -21.86 -13.65 6.82
CA VAL A 413 -20.96 -13.24 7.89
C VAL A 413 -20.25 -11.95 7.49
N TYR A 414 -20.13 -11.00 8.42
CA TYR A 414 -19.21 -9.88 8.32
C TYR A 414 -17.97 -10.11 9.19
N ASP A 415 -16.79 -9.73 8.71
CA ASP A 415 -15.54 -9.94 9.43
C ASP A 415 -15.04 -8.66 10.10
N ARG A 416 -15.03 -8.67 11.44
CA ARG A 416 -14.59 -7.54 12.28
C ARG A 416 -13.20 -7.71 12.87
N ARG A 417 -12.49 -8.79 12.51
CA ARG A 417 -11.15 -9.07 13.02
C ARG A 417 -10.11 -8.06 12.48
N PRO A 418 -9.00 -7.77 13.20
CA PRO A 418 -8.79 -8.06 14.61
C PRO A 418 -9.51 -7.03 15.50
N SER A 419 -10.38 -7.46 16.37
CA SER A 419 -11.09 -6.57 17.28
C SER A 419 -11.47 -7.26 18.59
N GLN A 420 -11.80 -6.48 19.62
CA GLN A 420 -12.31 -7.03 20.90
C GLN A 420 -13.75 -7.49 20.82
N VAL A 421 -14.52 -7.00 19.84
CA VAL A 421 -15.90 -7.48 19.61
C VAL A 421 -15.87 -8.84 18.93
N GLU A 422 -17.04 -9.50 18.86
CA GLU A 422 -17.17 -10.76 18.11
C GLU A 422 -16.58 -10.64 16.70
N GLY A 423 -15.57 -11.44 16.40
CA GLY A 423 -14.78 -11.32 15.17
C GLY A 423 -15.58 -11.62 13.90
N LEU A 424 -16.42 -12.65 13.93
CA LEU A 424 -17.26 -13.04 12.79
C LEU A 424 -18.74 -12.84 13.16
N LEU A 425 -19.31 -11.74 12.71
CA LEU A 425 -20.72 -11.40 12.95
C LEU A 425 -21.61 -12.18 11.99
N LYS A 426 -22.31 -13.21 12.51
CA LYS A 426 -23.29 -14.00 11.74
C LYS A 426 -24.65 -13.31 11.74
N VAL A 427 -25.01 -12.72 10.62
CA VAL A 427 -26.28 -12.01 10.40
C VAL A 427 -26.70 -12.14 8.94
N ASN A 428 -27.95 -11.79 8.66
CA ASN A 428 -28.40 -11.68 7.28
C ASN A 428 -27.58 -10.60 6.55
N THR A 429 -27.06 -10.94 5.38
CA THR A 429 -26.34 -10.01 4.52
C THR A 429 -27.31 -9.02 3.89
N SER A 430 -27.21 -7.76 4.26
CA SER A 430 -27.95 -6.65 3.68
C SER A 430 -27.06 -5.83 2.77
N ALA A 431 -27.63 -5.13 1.76
CA ALA A 431 -26.80 -4.34 0.86
C ALA A 431 -26.05 -3.23 1.62
N PHE A 432 -26.71 -2.63 2.62
CA PHE A 432 -26.09 -1.76 3.62
C PHE A 432 -26.42 -2.31 5.01
N TYR A 433 -25.42 -2.74 5.74
CA TYR A 433 -25.54 -3.15 7.15
C TYR A 433 -24.83 -2.12 8.02
N LEU A 434 -25.61 -1.40 8.84
CA LEU A 434 -25.15 -0.28 9.65
C LEU A 434 -25.31 -0.64 11.15
N ASP A 435 -24.21 -0.62 11.90
CA ASP A 435 -24.17 -1.05 13.32
C ASP A 435 -23.39 -0.03 14.16
N ASN A 436 -24.01 0.56 15.18
CA ASN A 436 -23.37 1.58 16.01
C ASN A 436 -22.70 2.68 15.18
N ALA A 437 -23.51 3.46 14.48
CA ALA A 437 -23.03 4.56 13.64
C ALA A 437 -23.98 5.76 13.74
N ASN A 438 -23.51 6.94 13.37
CA ASN A 438 -24.27 8.17 13.47
C ASN A 438 -24.13 9.03 12.21
N HIS A 439 -25.15 9.86 11.90
CA HIS A 439 -25.15 10.76 10.74
C HIS A 439 -24.77 10.03 9.41
N ILE A 440 -25.53 8.98 9.08
CA ILE A 440 -25.34 8.24 7.83
C ILE A 440 -26.30 8.77 6.76
N ARG A 441 -25.79 9.01 5.56
CA ARG A 441 -26.61 9.37 4.41
C ARG A 441 -26.43 8.39 3.27
N ILE A 442 -27.54 7.90 2.70
CA ILE A 442 -27.59 7.09 1.49
C ILE A 442 -28.45 7.84 0.48
N SER A 443 -27.88 8.23 -0.66
CA SER A 443 -28.61 9.00 -1.69
C SER A 443 -28.31 8.48 -3.09
N ASN A 444 -29.31 8.66 -4.00
CA ASN A 444 -29.17 8.38 -5.43
C ASN A 444 -28.64 6.98 -5.75
N SER A 445 -29.01 5.98 -4.95
CA SER A 445 -28.39 4.66 -4.95
C SER A 445 -29.36 3.58 -5.39
N SER A 446 -28.81 2.44 -5.84
CA SER A 446 -29.63 1.30 -6.25
C SER A 446 -29.12 -0.03 -5.65
N VAL A 447 -30.05 -0.89 -5.30
CA VAL A 447 -29.78 -2.25 -4.81
C VAL A 447 -30.45 -3.26 -5.74
N LYS A 448 -29.62 -4.17 -6.26
CA LYS A 448 -30.05 -5.29 -7.09
C LYS A 448 -29.64 -6.61 -6.45
N TRP A 449 -30.40 -7.65 -6.76
CA TRP A 449 -30.17 -9.01 -6.33
C TRP A 449 -29.87 -9.86 -7.56
N GLY A 450 -28.72 -10.55 -7.54
CA GLY A 450 -28.35 -11.49 -8.59
C GLY A 450 -29.21 -12.77 -8.56
N PRO A 451 -29.11 -13.62 -9.59
CA PRO A 451 -29.87 -14.85 -9.68
C PRO A 451 -29.57 -15.82 -8.52
N ASP A 452 -28.33 -15.88 -8.08
CA ASP A 452 -27.88 -16.74 -6.98
C ASP A 452 -28.06 -15.99 -5.65
N ARG A 453 -29.26 -16.10 -5.10
CA ARG A 453 -29.65 -15.44 -3.86
C ARG A 453 -29.86 -16.44 -2.73
N PRO A 454 -28.86 -16.64 -1.85
CA PRO A 454 -29.02 -17.52 -0.69
C PRO A 454 -30.05 -16.96 0.32
N PRO A 455 -30.65 -17.84 1.17
CA PRO A 455 -31.66 -17.43 2.15
C PRO A 455 -31.20 -16.36 3.14
N TYR A 456 -29.93 -16.24 3.38
CA TYR A 456 -29.36 -15.25 4.29
C TYR A 456 -29.20 -13.84 3.66
N PHE A 457 -29.51 -13.66 2.37
CA PHE A 457 -29.59 -12.31 1.80
C PHE A 457 -30.85 -11.59 2.33
N GLY A 458 -30.60 -10.53 3.09
CA GLY A 458 -31.59 -9.80 3.87
C GLY A 458 -32.25 -8.64 3.13
N LYS A 459 -32.18 -7.46 3.72
CA LYS A 459 -32.83 -6.23 3.26
C LYS A 459 -31.86 -5.38 2.43
N ALA A 460 -32.38 -4.37 1.75
CA ALA A 460 -31.55 -3.33 1.14
C ALA A 460 -30.77 -2.57 2.21
N VAL A 461 -31.41 -2.17 3.29
CA VAL A 461 -30.78 -1.49 4.44
C VAL A 461 -31.20 -2.19 5.73
N GLU A 462 -30.24 -2.57 6.53
CA GLU A 462 -30.40 -3.03 7.91
C GLU A 462 -29.65 -2.08 8.83
N LYS A 463 -30.26 -1.68 9.94
CA LYS A 463 -29.65 -0.79 10.92
C LYS A 463 -29.81 -1.31 12.34
N LYS A 464 -28.78 -1.16 13.14
CA LYS A 464 -28.77 -1.48 14.57
C LYS A 464 -28.04 -0.36 15.31
N GLN A 465 -28.69 0.27 16.27
CA GLN A 465 -28.13 1.37 17.05
C GLN A 465 -27.54 2.51 16.17
N VAL A 466 -28.31 2.91 15.16
CA VAL A 466 -27.95 4.00 14.25
C VAL A 466 -28.86 5.18 14.49
N SER A 467 -28.29 6.31 14.82
CA SER A 467 -28.98 7.60 14.94
C SER A 467 -28.76 8.40 13.66
N ASP A 468 -29.75 9.25 13.32
CA ASP A 468 -29.71 10.15 12.16
C ASP A 468 -29.32 9.44 10.83
N LEU A 469 -30.11 8.45 10.43
CA LEU A 469 -30.01 7.83 9.11
C LEU A 469 -30.94 8.55 8.15
N LYS A 470 -30.37 9.13 7.08
CA LYS A 470 -31.12 9.74 5.97
C LYS A 470 -30.98 8.89 4.71
N ILE A 471 -32.13 8.50 4.16
CA ILE A 471 -32.18 7.75 2.90
C ILE A 471 -33.01 8.56 1.90
N ASP A 472 -32.41 8.89 0.77
CA ASP A 472 -33.02 9.68 -0.28
C ASP A 472 -32.75 9.04 -1.65
N HIS A 473 -33.82 8.84 -2.45
CA HIS A 473 -33.72 8.20 -3.78
C HIS A 473 -32.97 6.86 -3.80
N LEU A 474 -33.30 5.94 -2.89
CA LEU A 474 -32.81 4.55 -2.92
C LEU A 474 -33.79 3.66 -3.68
N SER A 475 -33.39 3.18 -4.86
CA SER A 475 -34.16 2.20 -5.63
C SER A 475 -33.76 0.78 -5.22
N VAL A 476 -34.74 -0.09 -5.07
CA VAL A 476 -34.52 -1.51 -4.73
C VAL A 476 -35.23 -2.37 -5.76
N ALA A 477 -34.48 -3.17 -6.52
CA ALA A 477 -35.10 -4.07 -7.48
C ALA A 477 -36.02 -5.07 -6.76
N PRO A 478 -37.17 -5.41 -7.35
CA PRO A 478 -38.03 -6.47 -6.81
C PRO A 478 -37.21 -7.73 -6.57
N LYS A 479 -37.64 -8.50 -5.57
CA LYS A 479 -37.10 -9.86 -5.38
C LYS A 479 -37.45 -10.68 -6.62
N PRO A 480 -36.50 -11.33 -7.29
CA PRO A 480 -36.82 -12.23 -8.38
C PRO A 480 -37.69 -13.40 -7.91
#